data_23af9b2c7a4606128a158089c8f25889
#
_entry.id   23af9b2c7a4606128a158089c8f25889
#
_cell.length_a   1.000
_cell.length_b   1.000
_cell.length_c   1.000
_cell.angle_alpha   90.00
_cell.angle_beta   90.00
_cell.angle_gamma   90.00
#
_symmetry.space_group_name_H-M   'P 1'
#
loop_
_entity.id
_entity.type
_entity.pdbx_description
1 polymer ?
#
loop_
_entity_poly.entity_id
_entity_poly.type
_entity_poly.pdbx_seq_one_letter_code
_entity_poly.pdbx_strand_id
1 'polypeptide(L)'
;MRDKIQQQAVDILEKNNYTGVVVLSMGTGKGKIAIDCIKRGGFKNILITSPRTNLKDMWKQELEKWGFQQMSTYQYVDKSNEEHCPFIITENIQTCYKWDSIKIRLFDLIIYDEIHTCGPEYFTLIKNAIENNIPVIGLTGTPNKNEEFKESTLYTTLPILYEYHDSAKDGLINNRRYYIYKYKLSDDYKVIAGTKKKPFTVGEYTQYEYLSQQIKKGQILMAQTGSTDWFKDAADWGWGGKGTPSQKSSAMIYLNAIKYRKEFLWNLSSSADIAVKAKELILQNVTNKVLLFSELTTQANKLSAYAIHSKQDEDTNKKLIKSFDDDEIRELSSVRSLTLGLNLKGANWAILESYNSSPTDILQKLGRTSRLEVDNVANVLILVPEGTQAEQWFNEFSKSLDLENAIFINELKDLKI
;
A
#
# COMPACT_ATOMS: atom_id res chain seq x y z
N MET A 1 -20.86 -0.45 17.11
CA MET A 1 -20.15 -1.67 16.63
C MET A 1 -18.63 -1.49 16.62
N ARG A 2 -18.08 -0.40 16.06
CA ARG A 2 -16.63 -0.13 16.01
C ARG A 2 -15.96 -0.24 17.39
N ASP A 3 -16.48 0.44 18.40
CA ASP A 3 -15.93 0.40 19.76
C ASP A 3 -15.92 -1.01 20.35
N LYS A 4 -16.96 -1.83 20.06
CA LYS A 4 -17.03 -3.22 20.51
C LYS A 4 -15.89 -4.06 19.93
N ILE A 5 -15.61 -3.90 18.64
CA ILE A 5 -14.53 -4.64 17.94
C ILE A 5 -13.17 -4.19 18.47
N GLN A 6 -12.97 -2.88 18.65
CA GLN A 6 -11.75 -2.34 19.23
C GLN A 6 -11.55 -2.87 20.66
N GLN A 7 -12.60 -2.86 21.46
CA GLN A 7 -12.58 -3.39 22.82
C GLN A 7 -12.23 -4.89 22.84
N GLN A 8 -12.85 -5.70 21.99
CA GLN A 8 -12.54 -7.13 21.87
C GLN A 8 -11.07 -7.37 21.52
N ALA A 9 -10.52 -6.59 20.59
CA ALA A 9 -9.11 -6.70 20.20
C ALA A 9 -8.18 -6.37 21.39
N VAL A 10 -8.50 -5.33 22.17
CA VAL A 10 -7.73 -4.96 23.37
C VAL A 10 -7.83 -6.05 24.42
N ASP A 11 -9.03 -6.59 24.70
CA ASP A 11 -9.24 -7.65 25.70
C ASP A 11 -8.47 -8.93 25.35
N ILE A 12 -8.39 -9.26 24.06
CA ILE A 12 -7.62 -10.42 23.59
C ILE A 12 -6.11 -10.17 23.72
N LEU A 13 -5.63 -8.98 23.37
CA LEU A 13 -4.23 -8.60 23.54
C LEU A 13 -3.83 -8.63 25.01
N GLU A 14 -4.64 -8.09 25.92
CA GLU A 14 -4.40 -8.12 27.35
C GLU A 14 -4.28 -9.55 27.88
N LYS A 15 -5.21 -10.44 27.50
CA LYS A 15 -5.17 -11.88 27.86
C LYS A 15 -3.92 -12.60 27.36
N ASN A 16 -3.29 -12.08 26.32
CA ASN A 16 -2.05 -12.60 25.73
C ASN A 16 -0.82 -11.75 26.09
N ASN A 17 -0.85 -11.06 27.24
CA ASN A 17 0.23 -10.22 27.72
C ASN A 17 0.71 -9.21 26.66
N TYR A 18 -0.22 -8.62 25.90
CA TYR A 18 0.01 -7.64 24.83
C TYR A 18 1.00 -8.13 23.75
N THR A 19 1.06 -9.45 23.52
CA THR A 19 1.96 -10.04 22.52
C THR A 19 1.17 -10.79 21.47
N GLY A 20 1.14 -10.26 20.25
CA GLY A 20 0.45 -10.84 19.09
C GLY A 20 0.03 -9.82 18.06
N VAL A 21 -0.62 -10.28 17.01
CA VAL A 21 -1.03 -9.48 15.86
C VAL A 21 -2.53 -9.27 15.84
N VAL A 22 -2.94 -8.03 15.56
CA VAL A 22 -4.33 -7.65 15.29
C VAL A 22 -4.47 -7.30 13.81
N VAL A 23 -5.37 -8.00 13.13
CA VAL A 23 -5.71 -7.78 11.72
C VAL A 23 -7.07 -7.13 11.64
N LEU A 24 -7.08 -5.89 11.16
CA LEU A 24 -8.30 -5.09 11.00
C LEU A 24 -8.24 -4.28 9.71
N SER A 25 -9.33 -4.20 8.99
CA SER A 25 -9.45 -3.39 7.78
C SER A 25 -9.00 -1.93 8.02
N MET A 26 -8.55 -1.26 6.96
CA MET A 26 -8.19 0.16 7.05
C MET A 26 -9.42 1.01 7.45
N GLY A 27 -9.20 2.02 8.28
CA GLY A 27 -10.28 2.89 8.75
C GLY A 27 -11.02 2.41 10.01
N THR A 28 -10.77 1.20 10.50
CA THR A 28 -11.43 0.64 11.70
C THR A 28 -10.84 1.11 13.04
N GLY A 29 -9.73 1.87 13.01
CA GLY A 29 -9.16 2.48 14.21
C GLY A 29 -8.09 1.63 14.91
N LYS A 30 -7.18 0.99 14.14
CA LYS A 30 -6.02 0.27 14.70
C LYS A 30 -5.18 1.11 15.67
N GLY A 31 -4.99 2.41 15.37
CA GLY A 31 -4.30 3.35 16.27
C GLY A 31 -4.96 3.45 17.63
N LYS A 32 -6.31 3.51 17.68
CA LYS A 32 -7.07 3.54 18.93
C LYS A 32 -6.83 2.29 19.77
N ILE A 33 -6.78 1.10 19.16
CA ILE A 33 -6.48 -0.15 19.88
C ILE A 33 -5.10 -0.08 20.54
N ALA A 34 -4.09 0.39 19.80
CA ALA A 34 -2.75 0.58 20.36
C ALA A 34 -2.75 1.55 21.55
N ILE A 35 -3.42 2.69 21.43
CA ILE A 35 -3.56 3.67 22.50
C ILE A 35 -4.26 3.08 23.73
N ASP A 36 -5.34 2.32 23.53
CA ASP A 36 -6.06 1.66 24.62
C ASP A 36 -5.20 0.60 25.31
N CYS A 37 -4.38 -0.14 24.57
CA CYS A 37 -3.40 -1.06 25.14
C CYS A 37 -2.34 -0.34 25.99
N ILE A 38 -1.81 0.80 25.49
CA ILE A 38 -0.86 1.62 26.24
C ILE A 38 -1.48 2.07 27.58
N LYS A 39 -2.69 2.63 27.52
CA LYS A 39 -3.38 3.16 28.72
C LYS A 39 -3.78 2.07 29.70
N ARG A 40 -4.20 0.90 29.22
CA ARG A 40 -4.67 -0.20 30.05
C ARG A 40 -3.52 -1.03 30.65
N GLY A 41 -2.47 -1.25 29.84
CA GLY A 41 -1.35 -2.14 30.23
C GLY A 41 -0.37 -1.53 31.23
N GLY A 42 -0.47 -0.25 31.55
CA GLY A 42 0.39 0.40 32.51
C GLY A 42 1.85 0.57 32.05
N PHE A 43 2.09 0.55 30.73
CA PHE A 43 3.42 0.70 30.15
C PHE A 43 3.98 2.11 30.31
N LYS A 44 5.30 2.21 30.54
CA LYS A 44 6.00 3.48 30.79
C LYS A 44 6.86 3.94 29.63
N ASN A 45 7.51 3.02 28.92
CA ASN A 45 8.41 3.33 27.82
C ASN A 45 8.02 2.55 26.58
N ILE A 46 7.41 3.21 25.64
CA ILE A 46 6.80 2.58 24.49
C ILE A 46 7.56 2.96 23.21
N LEU A 47 7.87 1.97 22.38
CA LEU A 47 8.33 2.16 21.02
C LEU A 47 7.16 1.89 20.05
N ILE A 48 6.84 2.88 19.22
CA ILE A 48 5.98 2.68 18.06
C ILE A 48 6.87 2.69 16.82
N THR A 49 6.93 1.59 16.11
CA THR A 49 7.72 1.47 14.88
C THR A 49 6.83 1.25 13.66
N SER A 50 7.28 1.76 12.52
CA SER A 50 6.56 1.70 11.25
C SER A 50 7.51 1.67 10.07
N PRO A 51 7.07 1.16 8.89
CA PRO A 51 7.97 0.97 7.75
C PRO A 51 8.37 2.26 7.02
N ARG A 52 7.73 3.40 7.30
CA ARG A 52 7.94 4.66 6.56
C ARG A 52 7.88 5.89 7.45
N THR A 53 8.63 6.92 7.07
CA THR A 53 8.75 8.17 7.83
C THR A 53 7.42 8.92 7.97
N ASN A 54 6.60 8.95 6.92
CA ASN A 54 5.30 9.63 6.96
C ASN A 54 4.29 8.98 7.93
N LEU A 55 4.50 7.73 8.33
CA LEU A 55 3.69 7.11 9.38
C LEU A 55 4.00 7.69 10.76
N LYS A 56 5.18 8.27 10.97
CA LYS A 56 5.50 9.00 12.20
C LYS A 56 4.60 10.23 12.37
N ASP A 57 4.33 10.97 11.31
CA ASP A 57 3.45 12.14 11.34
C ASP A 57 1.99 11.73 11.59
N MET A 58 1.57 10.58 11.07
CA MET A 58 0.24 10.02 11.41
C MET A 58 0.14 9.63 12.88
N TRP A 59 1.15 8.95 13.40
CA TRP A 59 1.19 8.59 14.81
C TRP A 59 1.23 9.83 15.71
N LYS A 60 1.90 10.92 15.27
CA LYS A 60 1.81 12.21 15.95
C LYS A 60 0.36 12.67 16.09
N GLN A 61 -0.36 12.75 14.95
CA GLN A 61 -1.77 13.19 14.95
C GLN A 61 -2.66 12.26 15.79
N GLU A 62 -2.44 10.96 15.72
CA GLU A 62 -3.21 9.98 16.49
C GLU A 62 -2.92 10.12 18.00
N LEU A 63 -1.67 10.27 18.40
CA LEU A 63 -1.27 10.46 19.80
C LEU A 63 -1.82 11.76 20.36
N GLU A 64 -1.68 12.89 19.64
CA GLU A 64 -2.22 14.19 20.04
C GLU A 64 -3.75 14.15 20.21
N LYS A 65 -4.47 13.51 19.29
CA LYS A 65 -5.93 13.30 19.37
C LYS A 65 -6.35 12.58 20.66
N TRP A 66 -5.53 11.67 21.17
CA TRP A 66 -5.81 10.88 22.38
C TRP A 66 -5.15 11.43 23.65
N GLY A 67 -4.67 12.68 23.59
CA GLY A 67 -4.23 13.43 24.77
C GLY A 67 -2.73 13.36 25.07
N PHE A 68 -1.93 12.72 24.20
CA PHE A 68 -0.47 12.73 24.36
C PHE A 68 0.12 14.06 23.88
N GLN A 69 1.06 14.62 24.65
CA GLN A 69 1.73 15.87 24.33
C GLN A 69 3.10 15.60 23.74
N GLN A 70 3.44 16.32 22.68
CA GLN A 70 4.77 16.25 22.09
C GLN A 70 5.79 16.93 23.02
N MET A 71 6.85 16.20 23.38
CA MET A 71 7.97 16.70 24.20
C MET A 71 9.14 17.16 23.33
N SER A 72 9.43 16.41 22.29
CA SER A 72 10.43 16.72 21.27
C SER A 72 10.04 16.02 19.97
N THR A 73 10.85 16.15 18.93
CA THR A 73 10.58 15.49 17.64
C THR A 73 10.39 13.98 17.83
N TYR A 74 9.17 13.49 17.54
CA TYR A 74 8.78 12.08 17.65
C TYR A 74 8.82 11.46 19.06
N GLN A 75 8.77 12.30 20.11
CA GLN A 75 8.66 11.88 21.51
C GLN A 75 7.41 12.48 22.14
N TYR A 76 6.62 11.67 22.81
CA TYR A 76 5.30 12.03 23.35
C TYR A 76 5.12 11.53 24.77
N VAL A 77 4.29 12.21 25.53
CA VAL A 77 3.97 11.89 26.91
C VAL A 77 2.50 12.19 27.21
N ASP A 78 1.87 11.36 28.03
CA ASP A 78 0.56 11.64 28.58
C ASP A 78 0.71 12.29 29.96
N LYS A 79 0.46 13.60 30.04
CA LYS A 79 0.51 14.37 31.29
C LYS A 79 -0.82 14.42 32.05
N SER A 80 -1.88 13.83 31.49
CA SER A 80 -3.19 13.83 32.12
C SER A 80 -3.29 12.90 33.32
N ASN A 81 -2.36 11.95 33.46
CA ASN A 81 -2.29 11.00 34.55
C ASN A 81 -0.93 11.09 35.24
N GLU A 82 -0.89 11.74 36.43
CA GLU A 82 0.34 11.95 37.19
C GLU A 82 0.97 10.64 37.74
N GLU A 83 0.14 9.63 38.03
CA GLU A 83 0.61 8.34 38.53
C GLU A 83 1.20 7.47 37.41
N HIS A 84 0.72 7.66 36.18
CA HIS A 84 1.11 6.88 35.03
C HIS A 84 1.30 7.78 33.81
N CYS A 85 2.55 8.18 33.57
CA CYS A 85 2.95 9.08 32.49
C CYS A 85 3.77 8.33 31.44
N PRO A 86 3.12 7.62 30.49
CA PRO A 86 3.84 6.85 29.48
C PRO A 86 4.65 7.75 28.55
N PHE A 87 5.89 7.36 28.30
CA PHE A 87 6.79 7.99 27.36
C PHE A 87 6.84 7.17 26.05
N ILE A 88 6.52 7.80 24.94
CA ILE A 88 6.41 7.15 23.64
C ILE A 88 7.44 7.72 22.67
N ILE A 89 8.16 6.83 21.99
CA ILE A 89 9.02 7.16 20.87
C ILE A 89 8.44 6.55 19.61
N THR A 90 8.30 7.35 18.55
CA THR A 90 7.96 6.86 17.21
C THR A 90 9.20 6.81 16.33
N GLU A 91 9.53 5.65 15.76
CA GLU A 91 10.73 5.49 14.94
C GLU A 91 10.51 4.55 13.76
N ASN A 92 11.29 4.73 12.67
CA ASN A 92 11.26 3.85 11.52
C ASN A 92 11.88 2.49 11.83
N ILE A 93 11.30 1.43 11.29
CA ILE A 93 11.85 0.08 11.42
C ILE A 93 13.28 -0.02 10.85
N GLN A 94 13.59 0.71 9.76
CA GLN A 94 14.94 0.78 9.17
C GLN A 94 16.00 1.35 10.11
N THR A 95 15.58 2.03 11.17
CA THR A 95 16.44 2.50 12.25
C THR A 95 16.45 1.49 13.40
N CYS A 96 15.26 1.04 13.82
CA CYS A 96 15.10 0.21 15.02
C CYS A 96 15.74 -1.18 14.91
N TYR A 97 15.70 -1.84 13.74
CA TYR A 97 16.26 -3.19 13.59
C TYR A 97 17.79 -3.24 13.79
N LYS A 98 18.46 -2.08 13.67
CA LYS A 98 19.91 -1.92 13.91
C LYS A 98 20.27 -1.73 15.38
N TRP A 99 19.27 -1.56 16.25
CA TRP A 99 19.51 -1.35 17.67
C TRP A 99 19.92 -2.66 18.33
N ASP A 100 20.87 -2.54 19.26
CA ASP A 100 21.27 -3.66 20.09
C ASP A 100 20.21 -4.00 21.16
N SER A 101 20.40 -5.12 21.81
CA SER A 101 19.49 -5.58 22.86
C SER A 101 19.47 -4.64 24.07
N ILE A 102 20.53 -3.87 24.33
CA ILE A 102 20.60 -2.90 25.43
C ILE A 102 19.59 -1.78 25.19
N LYS A 103 19.56 -1.23 23.97
CA LYS A 103 18.63 -0.16 23.60
C LYS A 103 17.18 -0.64 23.58
N ILE A 104 16.95 -1.87 23.13
CA ILE A 104 15.61 -2.47 23.10
C ILE A 104 15.05 -2.66 24.51
N ARG A 105 15.88 -3.01 25.50
CA ARG A 105 15.49 -3.17 26.92
C ARG A 105 15.04 -1.87 27.60
N LEU A 106 15.22 -0.71 26.97
CA LEU A 106 14.68 0.55 27.48
C LEU A 106 13.16 0.64 27.34
N PHE A 107 12.55 -0.23 26.52
CA PHE A 107 11.12 -0.26 26.27
C PHE A 107 10.45 -1.40 27.03
N ASP A 108 9.22 -1.17 27.46
CA ASP A 108 8.36 -2.17 28.10
C ASP A 108 7.16 -2.55 27.23
N LEU A 109 7.00 -1.90 26.05
CA LEU A 109 6.08 -2.27 24.97
C LEU A 109 6.63 -1.84 23.62
N ILE A 110 6.52 -2.71 22.61
CA ILE A 110 6.77 -2.37 21.21
C ILE A 110 5.47 -2.52 20.40
N ILE A 111 5.09 -1.49 19.66
CA ILE A 111 3.99 -1.51 18.70
C ILE A 111 4.60 -1.45 17.30
N TYR A 112 4.35 -2.49 16.49
CA TYR A 112 4.79 -2.53 15.10
C TYR A 112 3.59 -2.32 14.17
N ASP A 113 3.45 -1.09 13.68
CA ASP A 113 2.42 -0.74 12.71
C ASP A 113 2.78 -1.23 11.31
N GLU A 114 1.78 -1.69 10.55
CA GLU A 114 1.92 -2.35 9.26
C GLU A 114 2.88 -3.56 9.30
N ILE A 115 2.72 -4.44 10.29
CA ILE A 115 3.61 -5.58 10.54
C ILE A 115 3.73 -6.54 9.34
N HIS A 116 2.78 -6.54 8.41
CA HIS A 116 2.88 -7.30 7.16
C HIS A 116 4.09 -6.91 6.30
N THR A 117 4.71 -5.75 6.56
CA THR A 117 5.93 -5.30 5.87
C THR A 117 7.21 -5.86 6.51
N CYS A 118 7.10 -6.52 7.66
CA CYS A 118 8.23 -7.15 8.32
C CYS A 118 8.81 -8.26 7.43
N GLY A 119 10.05 -8.10 7.00
CA GLY A 119 10.84 -9.14 6.34
C GLY A 119 11.84 -9.78 7.30
N PRO A 120 12.60 -10.79 6.86
CA PRO A 120 13.62 -11.47 7.69
C PRO A 120 14.61 -10.50 8.36
N GLU A 121 14.96 -9.44 7.64
CA GLU A 121 15.87 -8.38 8.10
C GLU A 121 15.33 -7.66 9.34
N TYR A 122 14.04 -7.26 9.30
CA TYR A 122 13.42 -6.49 10.40
C TYR A 122 12.91 -7.35 11.54
N PHE A 123 12.84 -8.66 11.35
CA PHE A 123 12.39 -9.62 12.36
C PHE A 123 13.33 -9.65 13.59
N THR A 124 14.57 -9.24 13.43
CA THR A 124 15.55 -9.13 14.54
C THR A 124 15.02 -8.27 15.69
N LEU A 125 14.29 -7.18 15.41
CA LEU A 125 13.66 -6.36 16.44
C LEU A 125 12.65 -7.16 17.27
N ILE A 126 11.76 -7.90 16.60
CA ILE A 126 10.73 -8.72 17.26
C ILE A 126 11.37 -9.83 18.08
N LYS A 127 12.36 -10.53 17.51
CA LYS A 127 13.10 -11.59 18.18
C LYS A 127 13.76 -11.08 19.45
N ASN A 128 14.50 -9.98 19.35
CA ASN A 128 15.18 -9.37 20.50
C ASN A 128 14.20 -8.93 21.60
N ALA A 129 13.03 -8.40 21.21
CA ALA A 129 12.00 -8.00 22.16
C ALA A 129 11.46 -9.22 22.93
N ILE A 130 11.08 -10.28 22.23
CA ILE A 130 10.53 -11.50 22.84
C ILE A 130 11.56 -12.19 23.74
N GLU A 131 12.82 -12.28 23.31
CA GLU A 131 13.93 -12.83 24.10
C GLU A 131 14.18 -12.05 25.42
N ASN A 132 13.79 -10.78 25.45
CA ASN A 132 13.87 -9.92 26.65
C ASN A 132 12.53 -9.76 27.39
N ASN A 133 11.52 -10.58 27.07
CA ASN A 133 10.17 -10.52 27.64
C ASN A 133 9.47 -9.17 27.46
N ILE A 134 9.75 -8.46 26.37
CA ILE A 134 9.10 -7.21 26.03
C ILE A 134 7.90 -7.55 25.11
N PRO A 135 6.66 -7.18 25.50
CA PRO A 135 5.47 -7.37 24.68
C PRO A 135 5.60 -6.69 23.32
N VAL A 136 5.07 -7.36 22.28
CA VAL A 136 5.05 -6.84 20.90
C VAL A 136 3.65 -6.92 20.34
N ILE A 137 3.06 -5.77 20.03
CA ILE A 137 1.77 -5.66 19.33
C ILE A 137 2.03 -5.39 17.86
N GLY A 138 1.63 -6.31 16.99
CA GLY A 138 1.61 -6.11 15.54
C GLY A 138 0.25 -5.63 15.07
N LEU A 139 0.22 -4.56 14.27
CA LEU A 139 -1.00 -4.04 13.65
C LEU A 139 -0.92 -4.18 12.14
N THR A 140 -1.98 -4.65 11.49
CA THR A 140 -2.04 -4.70 10.02
C THR A 140 -3.48 -4.72 9.51
N GLY A 141 -3.67 -4.28 8.26
CA GLY A 141 -4.93 -4.46 7.52
C GLY A 141 -4.97 -5.76 6.70
N THR A 142 -3.80 -6.30 6.36
CA THR A 142 -3.64 -7.47 5.48
C THR A 142 -2.40 -8.26 5.91
N PRO A 143 -2.54 -9.49 6.39
CA PRO A 143 -1.42 -10.22 7.02
C PRO A 143 -0.43 -10.85 6.05
N ASN A 144 -0.70 -10.91 4.71
CA ASN A 144 0.18 -11.58 3.74
C ASN A 144 0.59 -13.02 4.16
N LYS A 145 -0.36 -13.84 4.59
CA LYS A 145 -0.10 -15.18 5.14
C LYS A 145 0.59 -16.14 4.16
N ASN A 146 0.51 -15.87 2.85
CA ASN A 146 1.05 -16.76 1.81
C ASN A 146 2.57 -16.56 1.55
N GLU A 147 3.25 -15.65 2.25
CA GLU A 147 4.69 -15.52 2.19
C GLU A 147 5.35 -16.53 3.15
N GLU A 148 6.25 -17.37 2.65
CA GLU A 148 6.93 -18.43 3.41
C GLU A 148 7.52 -17.93 4.74
N PHE A 149 8.23 -16.81 4.73
CA PHE A 149 8.77 -16.21 5.96
C PHE A 149 7.69 -15.83 6.97
N LYS A 150 6.55 -15.31 6.52
CA LYS A 150 5.47 -14.89 7.41
C LYS A 150 4.71 -16.07 7.99
N GLU A 151 4.45 -17.07 7.16
CA GLU A 151 3.79 -18.30 7.58
C GLU A 151 4.66 -19.10 8.57
N SER A 152 5.92 -19.33 8.22
CA SER A 152 6.80 -20.23 8.98
C SER A 152 7.50 -19.57 10.17
N THR A 153 7.67 -18.25 10.17
CA THR A 153 8.51 -17.56 11.16
C THR A 153 7.77 -16.42 11.88
N LEU A 154 7.28 -15.43 11.14
CA LEU A 154 6.71 -14.23 11.76
C LEU A 154 5.48 -14.56 12.61
N TYR A 155 4.46 -15.20 12.01
CA TYR A 155 3.19 -15.48 12.71
C TYR A 155 3.24 -16.74 13.59
N THR A 156 4.31 -17.52 13.51
CA THR A 156 4.61 -18.55 14.51
C THR A 156 5.16 -17.94 15.79
N THR A 157 6.01 -16.91 15.65
CA THR A 157 6.62 -16.20 16.79
C THR A 157 5.69 -15.14 17.39
N LEU A 158 4.95 -14.44 16.55
CA LEU A 158 3.99 -13.40 16.95
C LEU A 158 2.61 -13.74 16.33
N PRO A 159 1.78 -14.55 17.01
CA PRO A 159 0.57 -15.11 16.44
C PRO A 159 -0.50 -14.06 16.15
N ILE A 160 -1.32 -14.31 15.12
CA ILE A 160 -2.51 -13.51 14.85
C ILE A 160 -3.57 -13.89 15.90
N LEU A 161 -3.86 -12.95 16.79
CA LEU A 161 -4.79 -13.17 17.90
C LEU A 161 -6.21 -12.74 17.56
N TYR A 162 -6.36 -11.73 16.71
CA TYR A 162 -7.63 -11.16 16.34
C TYR A 162 -7.64 -10.78 14.87
N GLU A 163 -8.66 -11.21 14.14
CA GLU A 163 -8.83 -10.95 12.73
C GLU A 163 -10.29 -10.58 12.45
N TYR A 164 -10.51 -9.41 11.79
CA TYR A 164 -11.85 -8.95 11.47
C TYR A 164 -11.90 -8.37 10.04
N HIS A 165 -12.65 -9.02 9.17
CA HIS A 165 -12.71 -8.72 7.74
C HIS A 165 -14.05 -8.13 7.27
N ASP A 166 -15.15 -8.35 7.99
CA ASP A 166 -16.50 -7.97 7.56
C ASP A 166 -16.84 -6.48 7.78
N SER A 167 -15.80 -5.62 7.77
CA SER A 167 -15.93 -4.21 8.13
C SER A 167 -16.93 -3.43 7.27
N ALA A 168 -17.08 -3.78 6.00
CA ALA A 168 -18.05 -3.14 5.12
C ALA A 168 -19.47 -3.67 5.38
N LYS A 169 -19.63 -4.99 5.53
CA LYS A 169 -20.93 -5.63 5.83
C LYS A 169 -21.51 -5.12 7.16
N ASP A 170 -20.64 -4.88 8.13
CA ASP A 170 -21.05 -4.41 9.46
C ASP A 170 -21.08 -2.88 9.61
N GLY A 171 -20.93 -2.15 8.50
CA GLY A 171 -21.01 -0.68 8.49
C GLY A 171 -19.87 0.04 9.24
N LEU A 172 -18.71 -0.61 9.41
CA LEU A 172 -17.55 0.02 10.06
C LEU A 172 -16.75 0.90 9.12
N ILE A 173 -16.78 0.55 7.84
CA ILE A 173 -16.22 1.30 6.73
C ILE A 173 -17.29 1.39 5.64
N ASN A 174 -17.15 2.33 4.74
CA ASN A 174 -18.08 2.52 3.65
C ASN A 174 -18.14 1.32 2.72
N ASN A 175 -19.32 1.03 2.21
CA ASN A 175 -19.50 0.15 1.08
C ASN A 175 -18.80 0.73 -0.14
N ARG A 176 -18.27 -0.14 -0.99
CA ARG A 176 -17.64 0.25 -2.23
C ARG A 176 -18.47 -0.23 -3.42
N ARG A 177 -18.61 0.64 -4.41
CA ARG A 177 -19.18 0.29 -5.71
C ARG A 177 -18.03 0.26 -6.71
N TYR A 178 -17.84 -0.87 -7.36
CA TYR A 178 -16.78 -1.06 -8.33
C TYR A 178 -17.32 -0.91 -9.74
N TYR A 179 -16.63 -0.10 -10.54
CA TYR A 179 -16.81 0.03 -11.99
C TYR A 179 -15.57 -0.53 -12.67
N ILE A 180 -15.74 -1.50 -13.57
CA ILE A 180 -14.66 -2.13 -14.31
C ILE A 180 -14.79 -1.69 -15.77
N TYR A 181 -13.82 -0.91 -16.23
CA TYR A 181 -13.72 -0.47 -17.60
C TYR A 181 -12.63 -1.24 -18.32
N LYS A 182 -13.03 -2.19 -19.16
CA LYS A 182 -12.11 -2.95 -20.00
C LYS A 182 -11.94 -2.26 -21.35
N TYR A 183 -10.70 -2.15 -21.81
CA TYR A 183 -10.40 -1.54 -23.10
C TYR A 183 -9.21 -2.27 -23.76
N LYS A 184 -9.15 -2.22 -25.10
CA LYS A 184 -8.06 -2.81 -25.88
C LYS A 184 -7.00 -1.75 -26.18
N LEU A 185 -5.73 -2.17 -26.14
CA LEU A 185 -4.65 -1.32 -26.63
C LEU A 185 -4.85 -1.06 -28.14
N SER A 186 -4.60 0.16 -28.57
CA SER A 186 -4.71 0.58 -29.96
C SER A 186 -3.44 1.27 -30.41
N ASP A 187 -3.12 1.12 -31.70
CA ASP A 187 -2.03 1.85 -32.33
C ASP A 187 -2.37 3.30 -32.68
N ASP A 188 -3.59 3.78 -32.36
CA ASP A 188 -3.95 5.20 -32.38
C ASP A 188 -3.16 5.99 -31.33
N TYR A 189 -2.92 5.39 -30.17
CA TYR A 189 -2.04 5.94 -29.15
C TYR A 189 -0.59 5.64 -29.48
N LYS A 190 0.23 6.68 -29.51
CA LYS A 190 1.64 6.58 -29.89
C LYS A 190 2.56 6.70 -28.68
N VAL A 191 3.60 5.89 -28.68
CA VAL A 191 4.66 5.89 -27.68
C VAL A 191 6.03 6.03 -28.32
N ILE A 192 6.98 6.57 -27.58
CA ILE A 192 8.37 6.64 -28.01
C ILE A 192 9.06 5.34 -27.59
N ALA A 193 9.53 4.59 -28.54
CA ALA A 193 10.29 3.37 -28.38
C ALA A 193 11.74 3.53 -28.84
N GLY A 194 12.54 2.47 -28.70
CA GLY A 194 13.95 2.46 -29.08
C GLY A 194 14.89 2.92 -27.97
N THR A 195 16.07 3.38 -28.38
CA THR A 195 17.08 3.87 -27.43
C THR A 195 17.11 5.38 -27.41
N LYS A 196 17.70 5.99 -26.36
CA LYS A 196 17.90 7.46 -26.29
C LYS A 196 18.61 8.03 -27.51
N LYS A 197 19.48 7.24 -28.17
CA LYS A 197 20.22 7.65 -29.37
C LYS A 197 19.43 7.45 -30.67
N LYS A 198 18.46 6.53 -30.68
CA LYS A 198 17.64 6.20 -31.86
C LYS A 198 16.18 5.97 -31.41
N PRO A 199 15.48 7.06 -31.01
CA PRO A 199 14.07 6.97 -30.66
C PRO A 199 13.25 6.85 -31.96
N PHE A 200 12.13 6.13 -31.89
CA PHE A 200 11.12 6.09 -32.94
C PHE A 200 9.72 6.01 -32.32
N THR A 201 8.72 6.42 -33.06
CA THR A 201 7.33 6.40 -32.63
C THR A 201 6.66 5.12 -33.11
N VAL A 202 5.93 4.46 -32.20
CA VAL A 202 5.19 3.21 -32.49
C VAL A 202 3.84 3.24 -31.75
N GLY A 203 2.87 2.45 -32.20
CA GLY A 203 1.59 2.30 -31.52
C GLY A 203 1.71 1.50 -30.20
N GLU A 204 0.80 1.73 -29.27
CA GLU A 204 0.83 1.03 -27.97
C GLU A 204 0.65 -0.48 -28.12
N TYR A 205 -0.27 -0.93 -28.97
CA TYR A 205 -0.49 -2.35 -29.20
C TYR A 205 0.78 -3.02 -29.79
N THR A 206 1.33 -2.43 -30.83
CA THR A 206 2.56 -2.92 -31.50
C THR A 206 3.73 -2.97 -30.49
N GLN A 207 3.90 -1.95 -29.65
CA GLN A 207 4.95 -1.92 -28.64
C GLN A 207 4.75 -3.00 -27.56
N TYR A 208 3.51 -3.22 -27.11
CA TYR A 208 3.20 -4.27 -26.14
C TYR A 208 3.54 -5.66 -26.68
N GLU A 209 3.15 -5.95 -27.94
CA GLU A 209 3.48 -7.21 -28.60
C GLU A 209 5.00 -7.41 -28.74
N TYR A 210 5.73 -6.38 -29.15
CA TYR A 210 7.18 -6.42 -29.20
C TYR A 210 7.81 -6.78 -27.83
N LEU A 211 7.39 -6.10 -26.75
CA LEU A 211 7.90 -6.34 -25.40
C LEU A 211 7.53 -7.75 -24.92
N SER A 212 6.35 -8.24 -25.25
CA SER A 212 5.91 -9.60 -24.93
C SER A 212 6.76 -10.66 -25.66
N GLN A 213 7.14 -10.40 -26.91
CA GLN A 213 8.06 -11.26 -27.64
C GLN A 213 9.48 -11.25 -27.03
N GLN A 214 9.97 -10.11 -26.49
CA GLN A 214 11.26 -10.08 -25.80
C GLN A 214 11.26 -10.96 -24.55
N ILE A 215 10.15 -11.05 -23.81
CA ILE A 215 10.04 -11.97 -22.67
C ILE A 215 10.13 -13.43 -23.15
N LYS A 216 9.39 -13.81 -24.21
CA LYS A 216 9.49 -15.17 -24.79
C LYS A 216 10.90 -15.51 -25.20
N LYS A 217 11.62 -14.58 -25.84
CA LYS A 217 13.05 -14.76 -26.17
C LYS A 217 13.90 -14.96 -24.93
N GLY A 218 13.69 -14.16 -23.89
CA GLY A 218 14.36 -14.32 -22.60
C GLY A 218 14.11 -15.70 -21.97
N GLN A 219 12.88 -16.20 -22.01
CA GLN A 219 12.52 -17.54 -21.53
C GLN A 219 13.27 -18.65 -22.27
N ILE A 220 13.37 -18.55 -23.62
CA ILE A 220 14.12 -19.49 -24.41
C ILE A 220 15.61 -19.50 -24.01
N LEU A 221 16.22 -18.32 -23.83
CA LEU A 221 17.59 -18.19 -23.37
C LEU A 221 17.81 -18.79 -21.98
N MET A 222 16.87 -18.56 -21.05
CA MET A 222 16.90 -19.17 -19.72
C MET A 222 16.84 -20.69 -19.80
N ALA A 223 15.92 -21.25 -20.58
CA ALA A 223 15.82 -22.70 -20.80
C ALA A 223 17.10 -23.29 -21.41
N GLN A 224 17.72 -22.63 -22.40
CA GLN A 224 18.98 -23.07 -23.02
C GLN A 224 20.16 -23.09 -22.03
N THR A 225 20.10 -22.30 -20.95
CA THR A 225 21.12 -22.27 -19.90
C THR A 225 20.80 -23.19 -18.72
N GLY A 226 19.76 -24.03 -18.84
CA GLY A 226 19.42 -25.07 -17.87
C GLY A 226 18.42 -24.60 -16.76
N SER A 227 17.71 -23.50 -16.97
CA SER A 227 16.67 -23.06 -16.03
C SER A 227 15.45 -23.98 -16.09
N THR A 228 14.95 -24.35 -14.91
CA THR A 228 13.72 -25.10 -14.71
C THR A 228 12.59 -24.24 -14.14
N ASP A 229 12.94 -23.17 -13.44
CA ASP A 229 12.02 -22.11 -12.95
C ASP A 229 12.58 -20.75 -13.39
N TRP A 230 12.07 -20.24 -14.50
CA TRP A 230 12.62 -19.06 -15.16
C TRP A 230 12.71 -17.83 -14.25
N PHE A 231 11.72 -17.59 -13.41
CA PHE A 231 11.71 -16.39 -12.56
C PHE A 231 12.63 -16.55 -11.36
N LYS A 232 12.57 -17.67 -10.67
CA LYS A 232 13.41 -17.99 -9.51
C LYS A 232 14.88 -18.04 -9.92
N ASP A 233 15.19 -18.80 -10.98
CA ASP A 233 16.54 -18.94 -11.48
C ASP A 233 17.09 -17.60 -11.99
N ALA A 234 16.26 -16.78 -12.66
CA ALA A 234 16.70 -15.45 -13.10
C ALA A 234 16.97 -14.51 -11.91
N ALA A 235 16.20 -14.58 -10.84
CA ALA A 235 16.46 -13.82 -9.62
C ALA A 235 17.78 -14.28 -8.97
N ASP A 236 18.00 -15.58 -8.83
CA ASP A 236 19.21 -16.17 -8.24
C ASP A 236 20.45 -15.88 -9.08
N TRP A 237 20.38 -16.01 -10.40
CA TRP A 237 21.52 -15.80 -11.29
C TRP A 237 21.80 -14.33 -11.57
N GLY A 238 20.75 -13.52 -11.76
CA GLY A 238 20.88 -12.11 -12.10
C GLY A 238 21.18 -11.24 -10.87
N TRP A 239 20.34 -11.29 -9.87
CA TRP A 239 20.46 -10.45 -8.66
C TRP A 239 21.26 -11.13 -7.55
N GLY A 240 21.06 -12.43 -7.36
CA GLY A 240 21.76 -13.23 -6.32
C GLY A 240 23.21 -13.58 -6.68
N GLY A 241 23.64 -13.33 -7.94
CA GLY A 241 25.02 -13.52 -8.38
C GLY A 241 25.50 -14.97 -8.46
N LYS A 242 24.62 -15.96 -8.30
CA LYS A 242 24.95 -17.40 -8.19
C LYS A 242 25.24 -18.11 -9.53
N GLY A 243 24.85 -17.52 -10.67
CA GLY A 243 24.94 -18.16 -11.98
C GLY A 243 26.31 -18.02 -12.64
N THR A 244 26.58 -18.88 -13.64
CA THR A 244 27.68 -18.74 -14.60
C THR A 244 27.54 -17.44 -15.43
N PRO A 245 28.58 -16.95 -16.12
CA PRO A 245 28.45 -15.75 -16.97
C PRO A 245 27.33 -15.85 -18.01
N SER A 246 27.11 -17.01 -18.61
CA SER A 246 26.02 -17.24 -19.58
C SER A 246 24.67 -17.19 -18.93
N GLN A 247 24.49 -17.83 -17.76
CA GLN A 247 23.26 -17.80 -16.99
C GLN A 247 22.91 -16.38 -16.53
N LYS A 248 23.90 -15.63 -16.02
CA LYS A 248 23.71 -14.21 -15.63
C LYS A 248 23.26 -13.34 -16.80
N SER A 249 23.86 -13.54 -17.99
CA SER A 249 23.48 -12.81 -19.20
C SER A 249 22.03 -13.10 -19.59
N SER A 250 21.64 -14.38 -19.66
CA SER A 250 20.27 -14.81 -19.98
C SER A 250 19.26 -14.30 -18.96
N ALA A 251 19.59 -14.38 -17.66
CA ALA A 251 18.78 -13.87 -16.57
C ALA A 251 18.53 -12.35 -16.68
N MET A 252 19.57 -11.57 -16.94
CA MET A 252 19.44 -10.11 -17.11
C MET A 252 18.60 -9.73 -18.33
N ILE A 253 18.72 -10.47 -19.45
CA ILE A 253 17.86 -10.24 -20.62
C ILE A 253 16.41 -10.49 -20.28
N TYR A 254 16.10 -11.59 -19.62
CA TYR A 254 14.75 -11.96 -19.21
C TYR A 254 14.15 -10.97 -18.19
N LEU A 255 14.87 -10.65 -17.13
CA LEU A 255 14.42 -9.71 -16.09
C LEU A 255 14.21 -8.29 -16.65
N ASN A 256 15.11 -7.82 -17.53
CA ASN A 256 14.93 -6.52 -18.17
C ASN A 256 13.69 -6.50 -19.09
N ALA A 257 13.44 -7.59 -19.83
CA ALA A 257 12.23 -7.68 -20.67
C ALA A 257 10.94 -7.60 -19.84
N ILE A 258 10.89 -8.30 -18.70
CA ILE A 258 9.77 -8.22 -17.74
C ILE A 258 9.61 -6.78 -17.21
N LYS A 259 10.73 -6.17 -16.77
CA LYS A 259 10.73 -4.80 -16.23
C LYS A 259 10.21 -3.79 -17.26
N TYR A 260 10.71 -3.84 -18.49
CA TYR A 260 10.30 -2.89 -19.54
C TYR A 260 8.83 -3.05 -19.92
N ARG A 261 8.30 -4.29 -20.02
CA ARG A 261 6.86 -4.49 -20.26
C ARG A 261 6.01 -3.97 -19.11
N LYS A 262 6.44 -4.20 -17.87
CA LYS A 262 5.76 -3.68 -16.67
C LYS A 262 5.73 -2.15 -16.66
N GLU A 263 6.88 -1.50 -16.86
CA GLU A 263 6.98 -0.04 -16.90
C GLU A 263 6.16 0.56 -18.07
N PHE A 264 6.12 -0.14 -19.21
CA PHE A 264 5.29 0.24 -20.34
C PHE A 264 3.80 0.23 -19.98
N LEU A 265 3.30 -0.85 -19.39
CA LEU A 265 1.90 -0.96 -18.94
C LEU A 265 1.52 0.07 -17.88
N TRP A 266 2.48 0.53 -17.10
CA TRP A 266 2.27 1.61 -16.12
C TRP A 266 2.36 3.01 -16.72
N ASN A 267 2.68 3.16 -18.00
CA ASN A 267 2.86 4.44 -18.68
C ASN A 267 2.01 4.55 -19.95
N LEU A 268 0.89 3.85 -20.02
CA LEU A 268 -0.01 3.89 -21.17
C LEU A 268 -0.65 5.28 -21.32
N SER A 269 -0.57 5.84 -22.52
CA SER A 269 -1.23 7.09 -22.86
C SER A 269 -2.74 6.91 -22.97
N SER A 270 -3.18 5.74 -23.48
CA SER A 270 -4.60 5.36 -23.53
C SER A 270 -5.23 5.32 -22.14
N SER A 271 -4.54 4.69 -21.16
CA SER A 271 -5.00 4.62 -19.78
C SER A 271 -5.13 6.01 -19.15
N ALA A 272 -4.12 6.86 -19.35
CA ALA A 272 -4.14 8.24 -18.84
C ALA A 272 -5.28 9.05 -19.45
N ASP A 273 -5.50 8.97 -20.76
CA ASP A 273 -6.59 9.66 -21.45
C ASP A 273 -7.97 9.22 -20.94
N ILE A 274 -8.19 7.92 -20.77
CA ILE A 274 -9.42 7.37 -20.21
C ILE A 274 -9.61 7.85 -18.76
N ALA A 275 -8.56 7.82 -17.94
CA ALA A 275 -8.64 8.26 -16.54
C ALA A 275 -8.95 9.76 -16.42
N VAL A 276 -8.35 10.60 -17.25
CA VAL A 276 -8.63 12.06 -17.29
C VAL A 276 -10.06 12.31 -17.70
N LYS A 277 -10.55 11.69 -18.77
CA LYS A 277 -11.95 11.80 -19.21
C LYS A 277 -12.93 11.34 -18.13
N ALA A 278 -12.66 10.22 -17.48
CA ALA A 278 -13.48 9.73 -16.38
C ALA A 278 -13.50 10.72 -15.20
N LYS A 279 -12.35 11.26 -14.81
CA LYS A 279 -12.24 12.29 -13.79
C LYS A 279 -13.07 13.53 -14.12
N GLU A 280 -12.97 14.04 -15.34
CA GLU A 280 -13.73 15.21 -15.79
C GLU A 280 -15.24 14.98 -15.72
N LEU A 281 -15.71 13.81 -16.13
CA LEU A 281 -17.11 13.42 -15.98
C LEU A 281 -17.53 13.38 -14.52
N ILE A 282 -16.76 12.71 -13.65
CA ILE A 282 -17.07 12.57 -12.22
C ILE A 282 -17.14 13.95 -11.55
N LEU A 283 -16.23 14.87 -11.88
CA LEU A 283 -16.17 16.20 -11.31
C LEU A 283 -17.27 17.17 -11.79
N GLN A 284 -18.08 16.80 -12.80
CA GLN A 284 -19.30 17.55 -13.15
C GLN A 284 -20.27 17.62 -11.97
N ASN A 285 -20.31 16.58 -11.12
CA ASN A 285 -21.00 16.67 -9.86
C ASN A 285 -20.09 17.38 -8.83
N VAL A 286 -20.57 18.53 -8.33
CA VAL A 286 -19.79 19.41 -7.43
C VAL A 286 -19.47 18.79 -6.07
N THR A 287 -20.19 17.75 -5.67
CA THR A 287 -19.95 17.04 -4.41
C THR A 287 -18.88 15.95 -4.53
N ASN A 288 -18.45 15.61 -5.73
CA ASN A 288 -17.48 14.56 -5.94
C ASN A 288 -16.04 15.04 -5.73
N LYS A 289 -15.25 14.22 -5.03
CA LYS A 289 -13.80 14.37 -4.86
C LYS A 289 -13.10 13.08 -5.32
N VAL A 290 -12.10 13.22 -6.18
CA VAL A 290 -11.50 12.10 -6.92
C VAL A 290 -10.03 11.90 -6.51
N LEU A 291 -9.67 10.67 -6.16
CA LEU A 291 -8.29 10.22 -6.02
C LEU A 291 -7.90 9.39 -7.24
N LEU A 292 -6.79 9.76 -7.90
CA LEU A 292 -6.26 9.00 -9.03
C LEU A 292 -4.97 8.30 -8.60
N PHE A 293 -4.88 7.02 -8.83
CA PHE A 293 -3.74 6.19 -8.46
C PHE A 293 -3.00 5.69 -9.69
N SER A 294 -1.70 5.95 -9.73
CA SER A 294 -0.79 5.44 -10.75
C SER A 294 0.44 4.79 -10.11
N GLU A 295 1.21 4.04 -10.91
CA GLU A 295 2.47 3.41 -10.46
C GLU A 295 3.70 4.27 -10.77
N LEU A 296 3.57 5.27 -11.66
CA LEU A 296 4.68 6.13 -12.09
C LEU A 296 4.41 7.62 -11.81
N THR A 297 5.43 8.34 -11.37
CA THR A 297 5.34 9.81 -11.12
C THR A 297 5.01 10.59 -12.39
N THR A 298 5.57 10.17 -13.54
CA THR A 298 5.27 10.77 -14.84
C THR A 298 3.81 10.64 -15.21
N GLN A 299 3.20 9.51 -14.86
CA GLN A 299 1.78 9.27 -15.14
C GLN A 299 0.91 10.06 -14.18
N ALA A 300 1.23 10.10 -12.88
CA ALA A 300 0.50 10.91 -11.91
C ALA A 300 0.41 12.38 -12.34
N ASN A 301 1.50 12.96 -12.85
CA ASN A 301 1.52 14.33 -13.36
C ASN A 301 0.67 14.55 -14.63
N LYS A 302 0.39 13.50 -15.41
CA LYS A 302 -0.54 13.58 -16.55
C LYS A 302 -2.00 13.54 -16.10
N LEU A 303 -2.28 12.80 -15.01
CA LEU A 303 -3.64 12.58 -14.52
C LEU A 303 -4.24 13.82 -13.85
N SER A 304 -3.43 14.61 -13.15
CA SER A 304 -3.86 15.83 -12.48
C SER A 304 -2.71 16.83 -12.33
N ALA A 305 -3.05 18.13 -12.37
CA ALA A 305 -2.14 19.20 -11.99
C ALA A 305 -1.76 19.13 -10.50
N TYR A 306 -2.56 18.45 -9.70
CA TYR A 306 -2.38 18.27 -8.26
C TYR A 306 -1.84 16.87 -7.97
N ALA A 307 -0.61 16.59 -8.42
CA ALA A 307 0.04 15.30 -8.21
C ALA A 307 0.90 15.31 -6.94
N ILE A 308 0.83 14.24 -6.14
CA ILE A 308 1.68 14.04 -4.96
C ILE A 308 2.59 12.83 -5.17
N HIS A 309 3.89 13.03 -5.01
CA HIS A 309 4.88 11.95 -5.15
C HIS A 309 6.24 12.30 -4.52
N SER A 310 7.09 11.29 -4.30
CA SER A 310 8.38 11.42 -3.61
C SER A 310 9.44 12.25 -4.35
N LYS A 311 9.24 12.60 -5.63
CA LYS A 311 10.13 13.48 -6.40
C LYS A 311 9.80 14.97 -6.24
N GLN A 312 8.70 15.29 -5.59
CA GLN A 312 8.26 16.63 -5.26
C GLN A 312 8.66 16.92 -3.81
N ASP A 313 8.90 18.20 -3.50
CA ASP A 313 9.23 18.60 -2.13
C ASP A 313 8.07 18.29 -1.15
N GLU A 314 8.42 18.03 0.09
CA GLU A 314 7.46 17.60 1.11
C GLU A 314 6.44 18.70 1.45
N ASP A 315 6.86 19.98 1.42
CA ASP A 315 5.97 21.09 1.75
C ASP A 315 4.92 21.30 0.67
N THR A 316 5.28 21.13 -0.60
CA THR A 316 4.31 21.16 -1.71
C THR A 316 3.31 19.98 -1.58
N ASN A 317 3.79 18.77 -1.30
CA ASN A 317 2.89 17.63 -1.04
C ASN A 317 1.92 17.92 0.13
N LYS A 318 2.42 18.46 1.25
CA LYS A 318 1.59 18.83 2.41
C LYS A 318 0.56 19.89 2.08
N LYS A 319 0.93 20.93 1.31
CA LYS A 319 0.00 21.96 0.85
C LYS A 319 -1.12 21.39 -0.01
N LEU A 320 -0.80 20.55 -1.00
CA LEU A 320 -1.81 19.91 -1.86
C LEU A 320 -2.77 19.03 -1.07
N ILE A 321 -2.27 18.26 -0.10
CA ILE A 321 -3.09 17.45 0.79
C ILE A 321 -4.04 18.33 1.60
N LYS A 322 -3.53 19.43 2.16
CA LYS A 322 -4.34 20.37 2.92
C LYS A 322 -5.41 21.03 2.04
N SER A 323 -5.07 21.53 0.86
CA SER A 323 -6.02 22.12 -0.09
C SER A 323 -7.11 21.11 -0.50
N PHE A 324 -6.76 19.81 -0.61
CA PHE A 324 -7.74 18.77 -0.87
C PHE A 324 -8.65 18.54 0.37
N ASP A 325 -8.10 18.50 1.57
CA ASP A 325 -8.88 18.34 2.81
C ASP A 325 -9.78 19.52 3.13
N ASP A 326 -9.36 20.74 2.75
CA ASP A 326 -10.09 22.00 2.93
C ASP A 326 -11.07 22.31 1.78
N ASP A 327 -11.30 21.37 0.85
CA ASP A 327 -12.20 21.47 -0.31
C ASP A 327 -11.82 22.57 -1.34
N GLU A 328 -10.58 23.09 -1.28
CA GLU A 328 -10.05 24.04 -2.27
C GLU A 328 -9.81 23.38 -3.63
N ILE A 329 -9.41 22.09 -3.62
CA ILE A 329 -9.28 21.25 -4.81
C ILE A 329 -10.08 19.95 -4.62
N ARG A 330 -10.62 19.41 -5.72
CA ARG A 330 -11.46 18.21 -5.68
C ARG A 330 -10.86 17.00 -6.38
N GLU A 331 -9.63 17.13 -6.86
CA GLU A 331 -8.88 16.03 -7.46
C GLU A 331 -7.47 15.97 -6.90
N LEU A 332 -6.94 14.76 -6.77
CA LEU A 332 -5.56 14.55 -6.38
C LEU A 332 -5.04 13.27 -7.03
N SER A 333 -3.91 13.33 -7.70
CA SER A 333 -3.25 12.14 -8.20
C SER A 333 -2.10 11.73 -7.28
N SER A 334 -1.88 10.42 -7.15
CA SER A 334 -0.85 9.90 -6.26
C SER A 334 -0.16 8.67 -6.81
N VAL A 335 1.12 8.53 -6.47
CA VAL A 335 1.91 7.32 -6.73
C VAL A 335 1.98 6.47 -5.47
N ARG A 336 2.12 5.17 -5.65
CA ARG A 336 2.19 4.12 -4.63
C ARG A 336 2.90 4.50 -3.31
N SER A 337 3.97 5.30 -3.38
CA SER A 337 4.80 5.61 -2.21
C SER A 337 4.15 6.55 -1.19
N LEU A 338 3.20 7.39 -1.61
CA LEU A 338 2.55 8.38 -0.73
C LEU A 338 1.17 7.96 -0.23
N THR A 339 0.61 6.87 -0.76
CA THR A 339 -0.69 6.36 -0.30
C THR A 339 -0.67 5.79 1.12
N LEU A 340 0.51 5.38 1.62
CA LEU A 340 0.67 4.95 3.00
C LEU A 340 0.76 6.18 3.91
N GLY A 341 -0.19 6.30 4.82
CA GLY A 341 -0.13 7.32 5.85
C GLY A 341 -0.96 8.58 5.61
N LEU A 342 -1.49 8.84 4.41
CA LEU A 342 -2.33 10.01 4.18
C LEU A 342 -3.75 9.80 4.70
N ASN A 343 -4.27 10.81 5.39
CA ASN A 343 -5.66 10.89 5.81
C ASN A 343 -6.38 11.93 4.95
N LEU A 344 -6.93 11.52 3.82
CA LEU A 344 -7.63 12.41 2.88
C LEU A 344 -9.12 12.43 3.20
N LYS A 345 -9.69 13.63 3.38
CA LYS A 345 -11.09 13.81 3.76
C LYS A 345 -11.99 13.93 2.51
N GLY A 346 -13.17 13.32 2.60
CA GLY A 346 -14.24 13.51 1.63
C GLY A 346 -14.05 12.86 0.26
N ALA A 347 -12.95 12.13 0.02
CA ALA A 347 -12.77 11.43 -1.25
C ALA A 347 -13.82 10.32 -1.43
N ASN A 348 -14.74 10.47 -2.37
CA ASN A 348 -15.80 9.53 -2.66
C ASN A 348 -15.61 8.76 -3.97
N TRP A 349 -14.59 9.10 -4.76
CA TRP A 349 -14.17 8.39 -5.95
C TRP A 349 -12.70 8.03 -5.94
N ALA A 350 -12.37 6.83 -6.40
CA ALA A 350 -11.01 6.39 -6.72
C ALA A 350 -10.94 5.94 -8.17
N ILE A 351 -9.88 6.31 -8.89
CA ILE A 351 -9.57 5.78 -10.22
C ILE A 351 -8.22 5.04 -10.11
N LEU A 352 -8.23 3.73 -10.34
CA LEU A 352 -7.02 2.94 -10.49
C LEU A 352 -6.62 2.94 -11.96
N GLU A 353 -5.73 3.85 -12.32
CA GLU A 353 -5.22 4.02 -13.69
C GLU A 353 -4.20 2.94 -14.03
N SER A 354 -3.26 2.68 -13.11
CA SER A 354 -2.31 1.59 -13.21
C SER A 354 -2.08 0.93 -11.85
N TYR A 355 -1.67 -0.34 -11.86
CA TYR A 355 -1.55 -1.17 -10.67
C TYR A 355 -0.61 -2.36 -10.91
N ASN A 356 -0.38 -3.12 -9.84
CA ASN A 356 0.31 -4.42 -9.86
C ASN A 356 -0.61 -5.51 -9.31
N SER A 357 -0.13 -6.76 -9.23
CA SER A 357 -0.91 -7.89 -8.73
C SER A 357 -1.06 -7.93 -7.20
N SER A 358 -0.45 -7.00 -6.45
CA SER A 358 -0.48 -7.03 -4.98
C SER A 358 -1.85 -6.64 -4.41
N PRO A 359 -2.60 -7.56 -3.80
CA PRO A 359 -3.87 -7.23 -3.15
C PRO A 359 -3.71 -6.19 -2.05
N THR A 360 -2.61 -6.28 -1.29
CA THR A 360 -2.30 -5.35 -0.20
C THR A 360 -2.17 -3.91 -0.68
N ASP A 361 -1.43 -3.69 -1.78
CA ASP A 361 -1.26 -2.34 -2.36
C ASP A 361 -2.61 -1.76 -2.81
N ILE A 362 -3.44 -2.58 -3.45
CA ILE A 362 -4.75 -2.15 -3.94
C ILE A 362 -5.68 -1.83 -2.77
N LEU A 363 -5.77 -2.71 -1.78
CA LEU A 363 -6.60 -2.47 -0.59
C LEU A 363 -6.15 -1.22 0.17
N GLN A 364 -4.85 -0.94 0.23
CA GLN A 364 -4.31 0.29 0.83
C GLN A 364 -4.72 1.54 0.05
N LYS A 365 -4.63 1.51 -1.29
CA LYS A 365 -5.11 2.61 -2.14
C LYS A 365 -6.61 2.85 -1.93
N LEU A 366 -7.42 1.81 -1.99
CA LEU A 366 -8.87 1.88 -1.82
C LEU A 366 -9.27 2.27 -0.39
N GLY A 367 -8.47 1.91 0.62
CA GLY A 367 -8.70 2.33 2.00
C GLY A 367 -8.68 3.84 2.22
N ARG A 368 -8.19 4.62 1.25
CA ARG A 368 -8.21 6.09 1.31
C ARG A 368 -9.58 6.69 1.02
N THR A 369 -10.40 6.01 0.23
CA THR A 369 -11.80 6.42 -0.04
C THR A 369 -12.78 5.87 1.01
N SER A 370 -12.34 5.03 1.94
CA SER A 370 -13.21 4.36 2.93
C SER A 370 -13.47 5.17 4.21
N ARG A 371 -13.10 6.44 4.26
CA ARG A 371 -13.19 7.27 5.46
C ARG A 371 -14.35 8.25 5.45
N LEU A 372 -15.28 8.08 4.52
CA LEU A 372 -16.52 8.82 4.49
C LEU A 372 -17.42 8.41 5.69
N GLU A 373 -18.42 9.20 5.97
CA GLU A 373 -19.46 8.82 6.92
C GLU A 373 -20.11 7.49 6.48
N VAL A 374 -20.50 6.67 7.44
CA VAL A 374 -20.87 5.24 7.25
C VAL A 374 -21.93 5.03 6.15
N ASP A 375 -22.77 6.03 5.91
CA ASP A 375 -23.89 5.96 4.95
C ASP A 375 -23.49 6.30 3.49
N ASN A 376 -22.24 6.71 3.23
CA ASN A 376 -21.78 7.10 1.90
C ASN A 376 -21.09 5.93 1.18
N VAL A 377 -21.41 5.71 -0.09
CA VAL A 377 -20.78 4.70 -0.94
C VAL A 377 -19.52 5.26 -1.58
N ALA A 378 -18.38 4.59 -1.42
CA ALA A 378 -17.16 4.92 -2.14
C ALA A 378 -17.18 4.27 -3.53
N ASN A 379 -17.02 5.05 -4.59
CA ASN A 379 -16.99 4.55 -5.96
C ASN A 379 -15.54 4.32 -6.41
N VAL A 380 -15.31 3.21 -7.08
CA VAL A 380 -13.98 2.81 -7.57
C VAL A 380 -14.06 2.47 -9.04
N LEU A 381 -13.33 3.19 -9.87
CA LEU A 381 -13.16 2.85 -11.30
C LEU A 381 -11.81 2.17 -11.49
N ILE A 382 -11.81 0.98 -12.07
CA ILE A 382 -10.60 0.22 -12.41
C ILE A 382 -10.48 0.13 -13.92
N LEU A 383 -9.37 0.63 -14.48
CA LEU A 383 -9.07 0.55 -15.90
C LEU A 383 -8.31 -0.71 -16.21
N VAL A 384 -8.81 -1.54 -17.11
CA VAL A 384 -8.24 -2.86 -17.41
C VAL A 384 -7.91 -2.96 -18.90
N PRO A 385 -6.63 -2.86 -19.31
CA PRO A 385 -6.22 -3.10 -20.69
C PRO A 385 -6.31 -4.61 -21.01
N GLU A 386 -7.30 -4.99 -21.79
CA GLU A 386 -7.61 -6.38 -22.17
C GLU A 386 -6.46 -7.06 -22.93
N GLY A 387 -6.29 -8.36 -22.74
CA GLY A 387 -5.29 -9.18 -23.40
C GLY A 387 -3.86 -8.89 -22.94
N THR A 388 -3.67 -8.12 -21.86
CA THR A 388 -2.37 -7.74 -21.37
C THR A 388 -2.02 -8.39 -20.03
N GLN A 389 -0.77 -8.24 -19.60
CA GLN A 389 -0.34 -8.63 -18.25
C GLN A 389 -1.10 -7.85 -17.16
N ALA A 390 -1.56 -6.63 -17.43
CA ALA A 390 -2.33 -5.86 -16.46
C ALA A 390 -3.71 -6.47 -16.19
N GLU A 391 -4.34 -7.10 -17.18
CA GLU A 391 -5.56 -7.87 -16.96
C GLU A 391 -5.32 -9.10 -16.07
N GLN A 392 -4.15 -9.77 -16.20
CA GLN A 392 -3.79 -10.86 -15.30
C GLN A 392 -3.59 -10.34 -13.87
N TRP A 393 -2.92 -9.19 -13.67
CA TRP A 393 -2.80 -8.57 -12.35
C TRP A 393 -4.18 -8.21 -11.76
N PHE A 394 -5.08 -7.67 -12.58
CA PHE A 394 -6.46 -7.43 -12.16
C PHE A 394 -7.13 -8.72 -11.69
N ASN A 395 -7.04 -9.81 -12.47
CA ASN A 395 -7.63 -11.10 -12.12
C ASN A 395 -7.04 -11.71 -10.84
N GLU A 396 -5.79 -11.39 -10.49
CA GLU A 396 -5.15 -11.83 -9.26
C GLU A 396 -5.66 -11.05 -8.04
N PHE A 397 -5.53 -9.71 -8.06
CA PHE A 397 -5.93 -8.93 -6.88
C PHE A 397 -7.45 -8.83 -6.71
N SER A 398 -8.22 -8.94 -7.77
CA SER A 398 -9.69 -8.90 -7.73
C SER A 398 -10.32 -9.97 -6.86
N LYS A 399 -9.63 -11.11 -6.68
CA LYS A 399 -10.02 -12.18 -5.75
C LYS A 399 -10.11 -11.70 -4.28
N SER A 400 -9.44 -10.61 -3.95
CA SER A 400 -9.44 -10.01 -2.61
C SER A 400 -10.42 -8.85 -2.47
N LEU A 401 -11.17 -8.53 -3.54
CA LEU A 401 -12.21 -7.51 -3.54
C LEU A 401 -13.58 -8.18 -3.55
N ASP A 402 -14.55 -7.54 -2.91
CA ASP A 402 -15.97 -7.92 -3.05
C ASP A 402 -16.50 -7.34 -4.37
N LEU A 403 -16.43 -8.14 -5.43
CA LEU A 403 -16.86 -7.77 -6.78
C LEU A 403 -18.22 -8.38 -7.16
N GLU A 404 -18.97 -9.00 -6.24
CA GLU A 404 -20.28 -9.59 -6.55
C GLU A 404 -21.22 -8.59 -7.23
N ASN A 405 -21.15 -7.31 -6.85
CA ASN A 405 -21.96 -6.23 -7.40
C ASN A 405 -21.15 -5.27 -8.30
N ALA A 406 -20.02 -5.71 -8.86
CA ALA A 406 -19.23 -4.89 -9.74
C ALA A 406 -19.98 -4.61 -11.07
N ILE A 407 -19.91 -3.37 -11.52
CA ILE A 407 -20.55 -2.90 -12.74
C ILE A 407 -19.49 -2.89 -13.85
N PHE A 408 -19.61 -3.77 -14.83
CA PHE A 408 -18.80 -3.71 -16.03
C PHE A 408 -19.40 -2.65 -16.96
N ILE A 409 -18.61 -1.64 -17.33
CA ILE A 409 -19.02 -0.55 -18.21
C ILE A 409 -18.27 -0.64 -19.53
N ASN A 410 -18.97 -0.32 -20.61
CA ASN A 410 -18.42 -0.27 -21.96
C ASN A 410 -18.05 1.16 -22.37
N GLU A 411 -18.70 2.15 -21.81
CA GLU A 411 -18.45 3.57 -22.06
C GLU A 411 -18.43 4.34 -20.74
N LEU A 412 -17.64 5.43 -20.70
CA LEU A 412 -17.51 6.23 -19.45
C LEU A 412 -18.84 6.91 -19.06
N LYS A 413 -19.76 7.13 -20.01
CA LYS A 413 -21.11 7.65 -19.71
C LYS A 413 -21.97 6.71 -18.87
N ASP A 414 -21.59 5.43 -18.78
CA ASP A 414 -22.29 4.42 -17.96
C ASP A 414 -21.94 4.54 -16.46
N LEU A 415 -21.02 5.42 -16.11
CA LEU A 415 -20.73 5.76 -14.71
C LEU A 415 -21.96 6.43 -14.08
N LYS A 416 -22.42 5.91 -12.96
CA LYS A 416 -23.48 6.51 -12.14
C LYS A 416 -22.87 7.56 -11.22
N ILE A 417 -22.80 8.79 -11.71
CA ILE A 417 -22.14 9.94 -11.06
C ILE A 417 -23.10 10.67 -10.13
#